data_ac7c19f247338dfe2c2d68af8de80349
#
_entry.id   ac7c19f247338dfe2c2d68af8de80349
#
_cell.length_a   1.000
_cell.length_b   1.000
_cell.length_c   1.000
_cell.angle_alpha   90.00
_cell.angle_beta   90.00
_cell.angle_gamma   90.00
#
_symmetry.space_group_name_H-M   'P 1'
#
loop_
_entity.id
_entity.type
_entity.pdbx_description
1 polymer ?
#
loop_
_entity_poly.entity_id
_entity_poly.type
_entity_poly.pdbx_seq_one_letter_code
_entity_poly.pdbx_strand_id
1 'polypeptide(L)'
;GDQMAIHVPLSAEAQAEARILMLSANNLLRPQDGKPVTVPTQDMILGTYYLTYQRYDVDAYDTIHEIFPLLECGKLPYEKPIWVRNIWDDAEAEDYQYYLRTRGALLENETDRPETIPGSYQTLGQAVAALDAGEIQPDEVIYVWNIWDSDADIKEENHIYVRTVGEYARQAHAAGDVRPKEYFKFYHDEDEAMMAYADGMIAMHDPIKVWKELEIDGKKEHRIIDATVGRLIINDAIPQNLGFKKRETVDDQFPLEIDFVVGKKQLGKIIDKCIRINGFTQSTEMLDKVKALGYKYSTRASITVSIADMEIPEKKYELIHEAEKEVVKIDRQFKRGFITNDERYRLTVQQWEKSIKDVTDALQSNLKRFNPIFMMADSGARGSMNQIRQLAGMRGLMADTNGRTIEIPIKANFREGLSALEYFISSRGARKGMTDTALRTADSGYLTRRMVDVCQDVIIRENDCGSTNGSWKGDYYEKGQLIDSFGNRIRGRYPVCDITDPQTGELLHSKDVMLREEDAAKFTAHGIDKVYVRSVLGCKARSGVCARCYGMNLATSELVNLGEAVGIIAAQSIGEPGTQLTMRTFHTGGVAGDDITQGLPRVEELFEARKPKKMAQI
;
A
#
# COMPACT_ATOMS: atom_id res chain seq x y z
N GLY A 1 24.91 11.89 27.65
CA GLY A 1 24.11 11.32 26.58
C GLY A 1 22.62 11.19 26.89
N ASP A 2 22.20 11.38 28.16
CA ASP A 2 20.81 11.13 28.60
C ASP A 2 19.93 12.38 28.52
N GLN A 3 20.50 13.53 28.15
CA GLN A 3 19.80 14.80 28.10
C GLN A 3 20.04 15.52 26.78
N MET A 4 19.05 16.27 26.32
CA MET A 4 19.13 17.18 25.20
C MET A 4 19.03 18.61 25.68
N ALA A 5 19.76 19.53 25.02
CA ALA A 5 19.66 20.95 25.23
C ALA A 5 19.04 21.64 24.02
N ILE A 6 18.29 22.70 24.26
CA ILE A 6 17.76 23.57 23.20
C ILE A 6 18.68 24.78 23.10
N HIS A 7 19.15 25.05 21.90
CA HIS A 7 20.00 26.21 21.60
C HIS A 7 19.30 27.14 20.62
N VAL A 8 19.38 28.44 20.88
CA VAL A 8 18.93 29.48 19.97
C VAL A 8 20.18 30.03 19.25
N PRO A 9 20.22 30.05 17.90
CA PRO A 9 21.34 30.62 17.17
C PRO A 9 21.46 32.12 17.45
N LEU A 10 22.65 32.56 17.89
CA LEU A 10 22.88 33.93 18.35
C LEU A 10 23.47 34.82 17.24
N SER A 11 24.37 34.31 16.41
CA SER A 11 24.96 35.10 15.33
C SER A 11 24.09 35.13 14.06
N ALA A 12 24.25 36.13 13.22
CA ALA A 12 23.54 36.24 11.96
C ALA A 12 23.87 35.09 11.00
N GLU A 13 25.11 34.64 10.98
CA GLU A 13 25.56 33.51 10.17
C GLU A 13 24.88 32.21 10.63
N ALA A 14 24.85 31.94 11.95
CA ALA A 14 24.20 30.76 12.50
C ALA A 14 22.69 30.76 12.22
N GLN A 15 22.05 31.94 12.29
CA GLN A 15 20.63 32.07 11.94
C GLN A 15 20.39 31.84 10.45
N ALA A 16 21.26 32.31 9.57
CA ALA A 16 21.18 32.07 8.13
C ALA A 16 21.35 30.58 7.82
N GLU A 17 22.35 29.92 8.40
CA GLU A 17 22.56 28.47 8.26
C GLU A 17 21.35 27.67 8.74
N ALA A 18 20.80 27.99 9.91
CA ALA A 18 19.62 27.32 10.44
C ALA A 18 18.42 27.46 9.51
N ARG A 19 18.20 28.63 8.90
CA ARG A 19 17.10 28.87 7.97
C ARG A 19 17.29 28.21 6.60
N ILE A 20 18.52 28.15 6.09
CA ILE A 20 18.81 27.64 4.75
C ILE A 20 19.09 26.14 4.78
N LEU A 21 19.98 25.68 5.67
CA LEU A 21 20.45 24.29 5.67
C LEU A 21 19.55 23.35 6.48
N MET A 22 18.95 23.84 7.59
CA MET A 22 18.15 22.99 8.47
C MET A 22 16.65 23.03 8.17
N LEU A 23 16.21 23.86 7.22
CA LEU A 23 14.80 23.93 6.83
C LEU A 23 14.34 22.57 6.28
N SER A 24 13.22 22.04 6.77
CA SER A 24 12.67 20.75 6.37
C SER A 24 12.35 20.67 4.86
N ALA A 25 11.96 21.79 4.25
CA ALA A 25 11.72 21.89 2.81
C ALA A 25 12.96 21.56 1.96
N ASN A 26 14.17 21.82 2.48
CA ASN A 26 15.41 21.54 1.78
C ASN A 26 15.96 20.14 2.09
N ASN A 27 15.40 19.43 3.07
CA ASN A 27 15.87 18.13 3.55
C ASN A 27 14.78 17.06 3.42
N LEU A 28 14.19 16.93 2.25
CA LEU A 28 13.11 15.97 2.00
C LEU A 28 13.58 14.53 1.81
N LEU A 29 14.84 14.32 1.42
CA LEU A 29 15.41 13.00 1.14
C LEU A 29 16.37 12.55 2.25
N ARG A 30 16.33 11.27 2.58
CA ARG A 30 17.28 10.66 3.53
C ARG A 30 18.65 10.45 2.86
N PRO A 31 19.75 10.82 3.52
CA PRO A 31 21.09 10.55 2.99
C PRO A 31 21.43 9.05 2.94
N GLN A 32 20.69 8.23 3.65
CA GLN A 32 20.88 6.79 3.77
C GLN A 32 20.50 6.02 2.49
N ASP A 33 19.32 6.31 1.95
CA ASP A 33 18.74 5.56 0.82
C ASP A 33 18.10 6.46 -0.25
N GLY A 34 18.13 7.77 -0.06
CA GLY A 34 17.54 8.73 -0.99
C GLY A 34 16.01 8.64 -1.09
N LYS A 35 15.36 8.04 -0.12
CA LYS A 35 13.89 7.99 -0.04
C LYS A 35 13.37 9.19 0.74
N PRO A 36 12.11 9.61 0.52
CA PRO A 36 11.53 10.72 1.27
C PRO A 36 11.53 10.47 2.79
N VAL A 37 11.97 11.48 3.55
CA VAL A 37 11.91 11.49 5.02
C VAL A 37 10.51 11.88 5.48
N THR A 38 9.96 12.92 4.86
CA THR A 38 8.69 13.55 5.22
C THR A 38 7.50 12.81 4.60
N VAL A 39 7.35 11.54 4.95
CA VAL A 39 6.17 10.77 4.54
C VAL A 39 5.08 10.99 5.59
N PRO A 40 3.85 11.35 5.20
CA PRO A 40 2.72 11.42 6.11
C PRO A 40 2.56 10.14 6.93
N THR A 41 2.09 10.28 8.17
CA THR A 41 1.94 9.18 9.13
C THR A 41 0.56 9.15 9.77
N GLN A 42 0.17 8.02 10.34
CA GLN A 42 -1.03 7.86 11.17
C GLN A 42 -2.29 8.45 10.51
N ASP A 43 -2.92 9.45 11.13
CA ASP A 43 -4.20 10.03 10.68
C ASP A 43 -4.13 10.64 9.28
N MET A 44 -2.97 11.15 8.87
CA MET A 44 -2.77 11.66 7.50
C MET A 44 -2.89 10.54 6.47
N ILE A 45 -2.31 9.36 6.76
CA ILE A 45 -2.44 8.18 5.87
C ILE A 45 -3.87 7.67 5.89
N LEU A 46 -4.49 7.60 7.07
CA LEU A 46 -5.85 7.10 7.21
C LEU A 46 -6.84 7.97 6.44
N GLY A 47 -6.69 9.30 6.50
CA GLY A 47 -7.51 10.24 5.73
C GLY A 47 -7.32 10.11 4.21
N THR A 48 -6.08 9.96 3.74
CA THR A 48 -5.82 9.74 2.30
C THR A 48 -6.30 8.37 1.82
N TYR A 49 -6.17 7.33 2.65
CA TYR A 49 -6.72 6.02 2.37
C TYR A 49 -8.24 6.08 2.25
N TYR A 50 -8.90 6.74 3.21
CA TYR A 50 -10.35 6.94 3.18
C TYR A 50 -10.81 7.69 1.93
N LEU A 51 -10.13 8.76 1.51
CA LEU A 51 -10.44 9.49 0.29
C LEU A 51 -10.33 8.65 -0.99
N THR A 52 -9.31 7.81 -1.08
CA THR A 52 -9.02 7.04 -2.30
C THR A 52 -9.73 5.69 -2.36
N TYR A 53 -10.37 5.29 -1.27
CA TYR A 53 -11.12 4.05 -1.23
C TYR A 53 -12.34 4.14 -2.16
N GLN A 54 -12.60 3.08 -2.90
CA GLN A 54 -13.78 2.96 -3.76
C GLN A 54 -14.65 1.82 -3.26
N ARG A 55 -15.93 2.08 -3.17
CA ARG A 55 -16.91 1.09 -2.77
C ARG A 55 -17.37 0.34 -4.01
N TYR A 56 -17.03 -0.92 -4.08
CA TYR A 56 -17.49 -1.80 -5.16
C TYR A 56 -18.75 -2.57 -4.78
N ASP A 57 -19.00 -2.69 -3.47
CA ASP A 57 -20.11 -3.49 -2.95
C ASP A 57 -21.30 -2.57 -2.71
N VAL A 58 -22.25 -2.56 -3.62
CA VAL A 58 -23.60 -2.07 -3.36
C VAL A 58 -24.34 -3.20 -2.66
N ASP A 59 -25.01 -2.92 -1.53
CA ASP A 59 -25.75 -3.94 -0.80
C ASP A 59 -26.83 -4.52 -1.73
N ALA A 60 -26.81 -5.83 -1.91
CA ALA A 60 -27.77 -6.56 -2.71
C ALA A 60 -28.78 -7.28 -1.79
N TYR A 61 -30.05 -7.20 -2.13
CA TYR A 61 -31.16 -7.84 -1.44
C TYR A 61 -31.94 -8.68 -2.44
N ASP A 62 -32.45 -9.82 -1.98
CA ASP A 62 -33.21 -10.71 -2.86
C ASP A 62 -34.62 -10.18 -3.13
N THR A 63 -35.24 -9.59 -2.12
CA THR A 63 -36.61 -9.06 -2.24
C THR A 63 -36.74 -7.68 -1.60
N ILE A 64 -37.77 -6.94 -2.01
CA ILE A 64 -38.09 -5.64 -1.43
C ILE A 64 -38.51 -5.77 0.05
N HIS A 65 -39.12 -6.88 0.43
CA HIS A 65 -39.56 -7.14 1.81
C HIS A 65 -38.40 -7.25 2.81
N GLU A 66 -37.21 -7.59 2.37
CA GLU A 66 -36.00 -7.56 3.21
C GLU A 66 -35.55 -6.15 3.55
N ILE A 67 -35.91 -5.19 2.69
CA ILE A 67 -35.44 -3.81 2.76
C ILE A 67 -36.30 -3.00 3.74
N PHE A 68 -37.62 -3.18 3.72
CA PHE A 68 -38.54 -2.41 4.56
C PHE A 68 -38.24 -2.47 6.06
N PRO A 69 -38.04 -3.64 6.67
CA PRO A 69 -37.66 -3.71 8.09
C PRO A 69 -36.35 -3.00 8.41
N LEU A 70 -35.41 -2.98 7.47
CA LEU A 70 -34.13 -2.31 7.63
C LEU A 70 -34.25 -0.78 7.52
N LEU A 71 -35.15 -0.29 6.67
CA LEU A 71 -35.52 1.11 6.58
C LEU A 71 -36.19 1.60 7.84
N GLU A 72 -37.21 0.87 8.33
CA GLU A 72 -37.94 1.19 9.55
C GLU A 72 -37.06 1.21 10.80
N CYS A 73 -36.12 0.28 10.88
CA CYS A 73 -35.13 0.23 11.96
C CYS A 73 -34.02 1.29 11.84
N GLY A 74 -34.03 2.14 10.81
CA GLY A 74 -33.01 3.15 10.57
C GLY A 74 -31.62 2.60 10.22
N LYS A 75 -31.52 1.29 9.96
CA LYS A 75 -30.25 0.65 9.57
C LYS A 75 -29.85 0.95 8.13
N LEU A 76 -30.81 1.31 7.32
CA LEU A 76 -30.64 1.66 5.93
C LEU A 76 -31.09 3.12 5.68
N PRO A 77 -30.20 4.10 5.36
CA PRO A 77 -30.58 5.45 4.97
C PRO A 77 -31.36 5.46 3.64
N TYR A 78 -32.37 6.33 3.49
CA TYR A 78 -33.23 6.39 2.30
C TYR A 78 -32.46 6.66 1.00
N GLU A 79 -31.38 7.38 1.06
CA GLU A 79 -30.61 7.87 -0.09
C GLU A 79 -29.55 6.88 -0.60
N LYS A 80 -29.27 5.81 0.15
CA LYS A 80 -28.23 4.87 -0.24
C LYS A 80 -28.67 4.01 -1.43
N PRO A 81 -27.93 3.94 -2.54
CA PRO A 81 -28.23 3.03 -3.63
C PRO A 81 -28.10 1.57 -3.18
N ILE A 82 -29.00 0.75 -3.66
CA ILE A 82 -29.05 -0.69 -3.39
C ILE A 82 -29.41 -1.47 -4.65
N TRP A 83 -28.99 -2.72 -4.72
CA TRP A 83 -29.45 -3.68 -5.72
C TRP A 83 -30.58 -4.51 -5.15
N VAL A 84 -31.66 -4.66 -5.90
CA VAL A 84 -32.76 -5.57 -5.54
C VAL A 84 -32.94 -6.56 -6.68
N ARG A 85 -32.85 -7.84 -6.36
CA ARG A 85 -32.95 -8.91 -7.35
C ARG A 85 -34.35 -9.01 -7.93
N ASN A 86 -35.35 -8.93 -7.08
CA ASN A 86 -36.75 -8.96 -7.48
C ASN A 86 -37.57 -7.96 -6.66
N ILE A 87 -38.08 -6.93 -7.31
CA ILE A 87 -38.87 -5.88 -6.65
C ILE A 87 -40.36 -6.22 -6.60
N TRP A 88 -40.82 -7.22 -7.36
CA TRP A 88 -42.24 -7.59 -7.43
C TRP A 88 -42.58 -8.86 -6.70
N ASP A 89 -41.62 -9.49 -6.02
CA ASP A 89 -41.82 -10.67 -5.18
C ASP A 89 -42.53 -11.87 -5.88
N ASP A 90 -42.35 -12.02 -7.17
CA ASP A 90 -42.82 -13.19 -7.91
C ASP A 90 -41.89 -14.37 -7.58
N ALA A 91 -42.27 -15.14 -6.55
CA ALA A 91 -41.53 -16.30 -6.05
C ALA A 91 -41.36 -17.44 -7.07
N GLU A 92 -42.01 -17.36 -8.24
CA GLU A 92 -42.00 -18.39 -9.27
C GLU A 92 -41.08 -18.04 -10.46
N ALA A 93 -40.49 -16.84 -10.51
CA ALA A 93 -39.57 -16.50 -11.57
C ALA A 93 -38.18 -17.06 -11.25
N GLU A 94 -37.78 -18.11 -11.95
CA GLU A 94 -36.39 -18.65 -11.90
C GLU A 94 -35.36 -17.65 -12.39
N ASP A 95 -35.77 -16.54 -13.00
CA ASP A 95 -34.93 -15.52 -13.63
C ASP A 95 -34.88 -14.26 -12.76
N TYR A 96 -33.82 -14.14 -12.04
CA TYR A 96 -33.57 -13.01 -11.15
C TYR A 96 -33.09 -11.78 -11.91
N GLN A 97 -33.82 -10.67 -11.73
CA GLN A 97 -33.50 -9.36 -12.29
C GLN A 97 -32.94 -8.44 -11.21
N TYR A 98 -31.83 -7.76 -11.48
CA TYR A 98 -31.26 -6.78 -10.57
C TYR A 98 -31.64 -5.36 -10.99
N TYR A 99 -32.19 -4.61 -10.05
CA TYR A 99 -32.55 -3.22 -10.27
C TYR A 99 -31.74 -2.31 -9.35
N LEU A 100 -31.21 -1.24 -9.90
CA LEU A 100 -30.54 -0.23 -9.11
C LEU A 100 -31.49 0.92 -8.85
N ARG A 101 -31.80 1.17 -7.58
CA ARG A 101 -32.64 2.26 -7.13
C ARG A 101 -32.15 2.85 -5.83
N THR A 102 -32.53 4.08 -5.55
CA THR A 102 -32.49 4.59 -4.19
C THR A 102 -33.63 3.97 -3.38
N ARG A 103 -33.46 3.93 -2.08
CA ARG A 103 -34.48 3.35 -1.19
C ARG A 103 -35.77 4.16 -1.19
N GLY A 104 -35.65 5.49 -1.25
CA GLY A 104 -36.82 6.37 -1.42
C GLY A 104 -37.62 6.04 -2.67
N ALA A 105 -36.92 5.87 -3.81
CA ALA A 105 -37.56 5.49 -5.07
C ALA A 105 -38.24 4.12 -5.02
N LEU A 106 -37.71 3.15 -4.24
CA LEU A 106 -38.38 1.88 -4.03
C LEU A 106 -39.70 2.02 -3.25
N LEU A 107 -39.72 2.86 -2.20
CA LEU A 107 -40.94 3.11 -1.43
C LEU A 107 -42.00 3.83 -2.25
N GLU A 108 -41.62 4.74 -3.14
CA GLU A 108 -42.52 5.47 -4.01
C GLU A 108 -43.16 4.56 -5.10
N ASN A 109 -42.38 3.56 -5.57
CA ASN A 109 -42.78 2.69 -6.70
C ASN A 109 -42.95 1.24 -6.31
N GLU A 110 -43.38 0.95 -5.07
CA GLU A 110 -43.51 -0.40 -4.51
C GLU A 110 -44.38 -1.32 -5.35
N THR A 111 -45.43 -0.77 -5.96
CA THR A 111 -46.43 -1.55 -6.74
C THR A 111 -46.25 -1.43 -8.25
N ASP A 112 -45.38 -0.52 -8.73
CA ASP A 112 -45.25 -0.23 -10.15
C ASP A 112 -44.19 -1.15 -10.79
N ARG A 113 -44.61 -1.85 -11.85
CA ARG A 113 -43.64 -2.55 -12.70
C ARG A 113 -42.90 -1.56 -13.60
N PRO A 114 -41.65 -1.86 -14.02
CA PRO A 114 -40.90 -0.99 -14.91
C PRO A 114 -41.60 -0.58 -16.20
N GLU A 115 -42.45 -1.44 -16.71
CA GLU A 115 -43.27 -1.17 -17.90
C GLU A 115 -44.24 0.01 -17.71
N THR A 116 -44.61 0.31 -16.46
CA THR A 116 -45.51 1.39 -16.09
C THR A 116 -44.83 2.64 -15.62
N ILE A 117 -43.48 2.61 -15.46
CA ILE A 117 -42.71 3.78 -15.04
C ILE A 117 -42.51 4.74 -16.23
N PRO A 118 -42.91 6.02 -16.09
CA PRO A 118 -42.70 7.00 -17.17
C PRO A 118 -41.22 7.07 -17.59
N GLY A 119 -40.97 7.10 -18.89
CA GLY A 119 -39.61 7.13 -19.46
C GLY A 119 -38.86 5.81 -19.37
N SER A 120 -39.55 4.67 -19.21
CA SER A 120 -38.95 3.33 -19.27
C SER A 120 -39.01 2.76 -20.67
N TYR A 121 -37.91 2.12 -21.08
CA TYR A 121 -37.76 1.44 -22.36
C TYR A 121 -37.33 0.00 -22.13
N GLN A 122 -37.84 -0.92 -22.95
CA GLN A 122 -37.53 -2.35 -22.83
C GLN A 122 -36.10 -2.64 -23.26
N THR A 123 -35.65 -2.01 -24.34
CA THR A 123 -34.32 -2.21 -24.89
C THR A 123 -33.61 -0.87 -25.12
N LEU A 124 -32.28 -0.92 -25.21
CA LEU A 124 -31.46 0.23 -25.54
C LEU A 124 -31.78 0.75 -26.96
N GLY A 125 -32.05 -0.14 -27.91
CA GLY A 125 -32.41 0.24 -29.27
C GLY A 125 -33.69 1.09 -29.32
N GLN A 126 -34.69 0.79 -28.48
CA GLN A 126 -35.90 1.60 -28.33
C GLN A 126 -35.60 2.99 -27.76
N ALA A 127 -34.73 3.08 -26.76
CA ALA A 127 -34.34 4.36 -26.18
C ALA A 127 -33.54 5.24 -27.18
N VAL A 128 -32.65 4.65 -27.95
CA VAL A 128 -31.89 5.34 -29.01
C VAL A 128 -32.82 5.79 -30.13
N ALA A 129 -33.77 4.95 -30.56
CA ALA A 129 -34.75 5.33 -31.56
C ALA A 129 -35.63 6.51 -31.11
N ALA A 130 -36.06 6.53 -29.86
CA ALA A 130 -36.82 7.65 -29.29
C ALA A 130 -35.99 8.93 -29.18
N LEU A 131 -34.67 8.82 -28.92
CA LEU A 131 -33.74 9.94 -28.96
C LEU A 131 -33.60 10.51 -30.39
N ASP A 132 -33.40 9.64 -31.37
CA ASP A 132 -33.30 10.03 -32.78
C ASP A 132 -34.62 10.62 -33.31
N ALA A 133 -35.76 10.17 -32.79
CA ALA A 133 -37.07 10.73 -33.09
C ALA A 133 -37.34 12.08 -32.40
N GLY A 134 -36.48 12.48 -31.46
CA GLY A 134 -36.66 13.72 -30.67
C GLY A 134 -37.73 13.62 -29.59
N GLU A 135 -38.18 12.43 -29.24
CA GLU A 135 -39.17 12.19 -28.18
C GLU A 135 -38.58 12.37 -26.78
N ILE A 136 -37.28 12.16 -26.64
CA ILE A 136 -36.53 12.32 -25.39
C ILE A 136 -35.31 13.22 -25.65
N GLN A 137 -34.92 13.99 -24.63
CA GLN A 137 -33.76 14.86 -24.72
C GLN A 137 -32.47 14.12 -24.34
N PRO A 138 -31.30 14.52 -24.91
CA PRO A 138 -30.03 13.87 -24.57
C PRO A 138 -29.66 13.84 -23.09
N ASP A 139 -30.18 14.80 -22.32
CA ASP A 139 -29.88 14.97 -20.90
C ASP A 139 -30.97 14.37 -20.00
N GLU A 140 -32.03 13.83 -20.57
CA GLU A 140 -33.14 13.25 -19.84
C GLU A 140 -32.74 11.91 -19.19
N VAL A 141 -33.11 11.73 -17.92
CA VAL A 141 -32.87 10.50 -17.20
C VAL A 141 -33.96 9.48 -17.56
N ILE A 142 -33.54 8.35 -18.08
CA ILE A 142 -34.43 7.26 -18.48
C ILE A 142 -34.10 5.95 -17.79
N TYR A 143 -35.06 5.02 -17.81
CA TYR A 143 -34.90 3.66 -17.32
C TYR A 143 -34.89 2.71 -18.52
N VAL A 144 -33.88 1.84 -18.62
CA VAL A 144 -33.80 0.82 -19.63
C VAL A 144 -33.71 -0.55 -18.97
N TRP A 145 -34.62 -1.44 -19.37
CA TRP A 145 -34.69 -2.79 -18.82
C TRP A 145 -33.54 -3.66 -19.28
N ASN A 146 -33.33 -3.69 -20.59
CA ASN A 146 -32.32 -4.48 -21.22
C ASN A 146 -31.44 -3.54 -22.05
N ILE A 147 -30.14 -3.55 -21.79
CA ILE A 147 -29.16 -2.71 -22.49
C ILE A 147 -28.67 -3.30 -23.82
N TRP A 148 -29.10 -4.50 -24.16
CA TRP A 148 -28.75 -5.14 -25.44
C TRP A 148 -29.64 -4.63 -26.58
N ASP A 149 -29.05 -4.43 -27.73
CA ASP A 149 -29.66 -3.71 -28.86
C ASP A 149 -30.82 -4.42 -29.56
N SER A 150 -31.11 -5.69 -29.29
CA SER A 150 -32.16 -6.41 -29.99
C SER A 150 -33.26 -6.92 -29.09
N ASP A 151 -34.52 -6.73 -29.50
CA ASP A 151 -35.71 -7.27 -28.85
C ASP A 151 -35.71 -8.80 -28.77
N ALA A 152 -34.89 -9.47 -29.61
CA ALA A 152 -34.72 -10.93 -29.63
C ALA A 152 -33.79 -11.43 -28.52
N ASP A 153 -33.00 -10.54 -27.91
CA ASP A 153 -32.04 -10.85 -26.84
C ASP A 153 -32.55 -10.49 -25.47
N ILE A 154 -33.87 -10.32 -25.30
CA ILE A 154 -34.51 -10.23 -24.00
C ILE A 154 -34.33 -11.58 -23.31
N LYS A 155 -33.14 -11.80 -22.76
CA LYS A 155 -32.81 -12.94 -21.91
C LYS A 155 -32.84 -12.47 -20.47
N GLU A 156 -33.19 -13.36 -19.64
CA GLU A 156 -33.11 -13.65 -18.22
C GLU A 156 -32.39 -12.63 -17.28
N GLU A 157 -31.64 -11.66 -17.79
CA GLU A 157 -30.90 -10.65 -17.03
C GLU A 157 -31.41 -9.25 -17.37
N ASN A 158 -32.64 -8.94 -17.05
CA ASN A 158 -33.16 -7.58 -17.22
C ASN A 158 -32.62 -6.70 -16.09
N HIS A 159 -32.04 -5.57 -16.47
CA HIS A 159 -31.50 -4.60 -15.52
C HIS A 159 -32.09 -3.22 -15.77
N ILE A 160 -32.43 -2.52 -14.71
CA ILE A 160 -32.80 -1.10 -14.81
C ILE A 160 -31.60 -0.27 -14.36
N TYR A 161 -31.16 0.61 -15.23
CA TYR A 161 -30.15 1.60 -14.94
C TYR A 161 -30.74 3.01 -14.99
N VAL A 162 -30.38 3.84 -14.05
CA VAL A 162 -30.68 5.27 -14.10
C VAL A 162 -29.49 5.95 -14.78
N ARG A 163 -29.69 6.36 -16.04
CA ARG A 163 -28.67 7.04 -16.84
C ARG A 163 -29.29 8.07 -17.77
N THR A 164 -28.51 9.03 -18.25
CA THR A 164 -28.98 9.93 -19.29
C THR A 164 -29.00 9.23 -20.64
N VAL A 165 -29.92 9.63 -21.49
CA VAL A 165 -30.03 9.08 -22.85
C VAL A 165 -28.78 9.31 -23.67
N GLY A 166 -28.19 10.51 -23.55
CA GLY A 166 -26.93 10.82 -24.23
C GLY A 166 -25.77 9.93 -23.81
N GLU A 167 -25.76 9.46 -22.58
CA GLU A 167 -24.77 8.48 -22.11
C GLU A 167 -24.98 7.10 -22.75
N TYR A 168 -26.23 6.63 -22.83
CA TYR A 168 -26.55 5.40 -23.52
C TYR A 168 -26.19 5.44 -25.01
N ALA A 169 -26.55 6.51 -25.71
CA ALA A 169 -26.25 6.65 -27.13
C ALA A 169 -24.75 6.61 -27.43
N ARG A 170 -23.91 7.11 -26.53
CA ARG A 170 -22.45 7.12 -26.71
C ARG A 170 -21.77 5.80 -26.32
N GLN A 171 -22.28 5.10 -25.33
CA GLN A 171 -21.66 3.87 -24.80
C GLN A 171 -22.21 2.58 -25.41
N ALA A 172 -23.43 2.61 -25.92
CA ALA A 172 -24.13 1.45 -26.45
C ALA A 172 -23.37 0.70 -27.55
N HIS A 173 -22.62 1.42 -28.38
CA HIS A 173 -21.85 0.83 -29.46
C HIS A 173 -20.43 0.36 -29.05
N ALA A 174 -19.96 0.71 -27.84
CA ALA A 174 -18.59 0.45 -27.42
C ALA A 174 -18.43 -0.68 -26.40
N ALA A 175 -19.49 -1.08 -25.69
CA ALA A 175 -19.35 -2.01 -24.58
C ALA A 175 -20.51 -2.99 -24.50
N GLY A 176 -20.33 -4.13 -25.11
CA GLY A 176 -21.26 -5.26 -24.96
C GLY A 176 -21.31 -5.92 -23.60
N ASP A 177 -20.82 -5.29 -22.53
CA ASP A 177 -20.75 -5.93 -21.22
C ASP A 177 -20.83 -4.87 -20.08
N VAL A 178 -21.99 -4.26 -19.91
CA VAL A 178 -22.26 -3.47 -18.71
C VAL A 178 -22.73 -4.42 -17.61
N ARG A 179 -21.80 -4.72 -16.71
CA ARG A 179 -22.09 -5.63 -15.59
C ARG A 179 -23.05 -4.99 -14.59
N PRO A 180 -24.01 -5.73 -14.01
CA PRO A 180 -24.96 -5.24 -13.00
C PRO A 180 -24.31 -4.61 -11.76
N LYS A 181 -23.01 -4.82 -11.56
CA LYS A 181 -22.25 -4.33 -10.42
C LYS A 181 -21.68 -2.91 -10.59
N GLU A 182 -21.82 -2.32 -11.77
CA GLU A 182 -21.24 -1.03 -12.08
C GLU A 182 -22.32 0.05 -12.14
N TYR A 183 -22.60 0.65 -10.99
CA TYR A 183 -23.45 1.83 -10.90
C TYR A 183 -22.59 3.09 -10.95
N PHE A 184 -22.88 3.96 -11.92
CA PHE A 184 -22.22 5.26 -12.06
C PHE A 184 -23.24 6.36 -12.16
N LYS A 185 -23.24 7.30 -11.20
CA LYS A 185 -23.89 8.60 -11.40
C LYS A 185 -23.01 9.47 -12.31
N PHE A 186 -23.63 10.13 -13.27
CA PHE A 186 -22.98 10.98 -14.23
C PHE A 186 -23.09 12.45 -13.83
N TYR A 187 -22.00 13.20 -13.93
CA TYR A 187 -21.91 14.62 -13.65
C TYR A 187 -21.18 15.34 -14.77
N HIS A 188 -21.64 16.58 -15.09
CA HIS A 188 -21.09 17.37 -16.19
C HIS A 188 -19.72 17.96 -15.89
N ASP A 189 -19.40 18.18 -14.62
CA ASP A 189 -18.10 18.64 -14.18
C ASP A 189 -17.73 18.13 -12.77
N GLU A 190 -16.51 18.42 -12.34
CA GLU A 190 -16.03 18.06 -11.01
C GLU A 190 -16.77 18.84 -9.89
N ASP A 191 -17.17 20.10 -10.17
CA ASP A 191 -17.86 20.97 -9.20
C ASP A 191 -19.29 20.49 -8.96
N GLU A 192 -20.01 20.04 -10.01
CA GLU A 192 -21.34 19.44 -9.88
C GLU A 192 -21.31 18.17 -9.01
N ALA A 193 -20.31 17.31 -9.22
CA ALA A 193 -20.12 16.13 -8.38
C ALA A 193 -19.82 16.50 -6.91
N MET A 194 -19.07 17.58 -6.69
CA MET A 194 -18.79 18.10 -5.35
C MET A 194 -20.03 18.70 -4.68
N MET A 195 -20.90 19.40 -5.44
CA MET A 195 -22.19 19.90 -4.95
C MET A 195 -23.11 18.75 -4.57
N ALA A 196 -23.25 17.74 -5.44
CA ALA A 196 -24.05 16.54 -5.16
C ALA A 196 -23.57 15.79 -3.90
N TYR A 197 -22.26 15.77 -3.65
CA TYR A 197 -21.72 15.24 -2.40
C TYR A 197 -22.04 16.13 -1.20
N ALA A 198 -21.99 17.46 -1.34
CA ALA A 198 -22.32 18.38 -0.26
C ALA A 198 -23.80 18.29 0.12
N ASP A 199 -24.68 18.07 -0.85
CA ASP A 199 -26.13 17.89 -0.68
C ASP A 199 -26.51 16.49 -0.19
N GLY A 200 -25.53 15.57 -0.06
CA GLY A 200 -25.75 14.19 0.41
C GLY A 200 -26.31 13.24 -0.63
N MET A 201 -26.40 13.64 -1.90
CA MET A 201 -26.94 12.81 -2.99
C MET A 201 -26.03 11.63 -3.34
N ILE A 202 -24.73 11.76 -3.09
CA ILE A 202 -23.71 10.71 -3.30
C ILE A 202 -22.80 10.59 -2.09
N ALA A 203 -22.33 9.39 -1.84
CA ALA A 203 -21.30 9.15 -0.85
C ALA A 203 -19.90 9.35 -1.45
N MET A 204 -18.92 9.63 -0.60
CA MET A 204 -17.53 9.89 -1.01
C MET A 204 -16.89 8.76 -1.81
N HIS A 205 -17.31 7.53 -1.56
CA HIS A 205 -16.73 6.30 -2.12
C HIS A 205 -17.52 5.71 -3.28
N ASP A 206 -18.66 6.32 -3.61
CA ASP A 206 -19.49 5.83 -4.69
C ASP A 206 -18.77 6.06 -6.02
N PRO A 207 -18.77 5.09 -6.93
CA PRO A 207 -18.24 5.27 -8.27
C PRO A 207 -19.13 6.26 -9.04
N ILE A 208 -18.50 7.23 -9.66
CA ILE A 208 -19.15 8.27 -10.47
C ILE A 208 -18.44 8.40 -11.82
N LYS A 209 -19.17 8.92 -12.80
CA LYS A 209 -18.62 9.34 -14.08
C LYS A 209 -18.69 10.85 -14.20
N VAL A 210 -17.58 11.47 -14.54
CA VAL A 210 -17.47 12.93 -14.62
C VAL A 210 -16.92 13.32 -15.99
N TRP A 211 -17.50 14.35 -16.61
CA TRP A 211 -16.90 14.98 -17.77
C TRP A 211 -15.75 15.86 -17.33
N LYS A 212 -14.60 15.58 -17.90
CA LYS A 212 -13.41 16.40 -17.71
C LYS A 212 -13.09 17.15 -18.99
N GLU A 213 -12.98 18.48 -18.87
CA GLU A 213 -12.52 19.35 -19.92
C GLU A 213 -11.02 19.60 -19.75
N LEU A 214 -10.26 19.42 -20.81
CA LEU A 214 -8.84 19.79 -20.86
C LEU A 214 -8.58 20.58 -22.14
N GLU A 215 -7.75 21.62 -22.03
CA GLU A 215 -7.25 22.37 -23.17
C GLU A 215 -5.95 21.73 -23.68
N ILE A 216 -6.03 21.05 -24.82
CA ILE A 216 -4.91 20.35 -25.45
C ILE A 216 -4.67 21.03 -26.81
N ASP A 217 -3.45 21.51 -27.04
CA ASP A 217 -3.04 22.21 -28.26
C ASP A 217 -3.99 23.38 -28.65
N GLY A 218 -4.53 24.10 -27.65
CA GLY A 218 -5.44 25.21 -27.85
C GLY A 218 -6.87 24.81 -28.27
N LYS A 219 -7.23 23.54 -28.19
CA LYS A 219 -8.60 23.03 -28.37
C LYS A 219 -9.12 22.47 -27.07
N LYS A 220 -10.36 22.80 -26.76
CA LYS A 220 -11.08 22.22 -25.63
C LYS A 220 -11.59 20.84 -26.01
N GLU A 221 -11.09 19.83 -25.36
CA GLU A 221 -11.56 18.45 -25.53
C GLU A 221 -12.18 17.94 -24.23
N HIS A 222 -13.23 17.13 -24.38
CA HIS A 222 -13.98 16.58 -23.25
C HIS A 222 -13.93 15.07 -23.29
N ARG A 223 -13.77 14.44 -22.13
CA ARG A 223 -13.85 12.98 -21.97
C ARG A 223 -14.53 12.64 -20.65
N ILE A 224 -15.18 11.49 -20.65
CA ILE A 224 -15.78 10.91 -19.45
C ILE A 224 -14.70 10.10 -18.73
N ILE A 225 -14.50 10.43 -17.46
CA ILE A 225 -13.58 9.72 -16.57
C ILE A 225 -14.34 9.01 -15.46
N ASP A 226 -13.87 7.82 -15.10
CA ASP A 226 -14.34 7.09 -13.94
C ASP A 226 -13.62 7.59 -12.69
N ALA A 227 -14.38 8.00 -11.69
CA ALA A 227 -13.82 8.58 -10.47
C ALA A 227 -14.68 8.24 -9.24
N THR A 228 -14.24 8.71 -8.09
CA THR A 228 -15.04 8.90 -6.89
C THR A 228 -14.80 10.33 -6.40
N VAL A 229 -15.74 10.89 -5.64
CA VAL A 229 -15.57 12.24 -5.07
C VAL A 229 -14.26 12.34 -4.29
N GLY A 230 -13.92 11.33 -3.50
CA GLY A 230 -12.67 11.33 -2.75
C GLY A 230 -11.42 11.33 -3.64
N ARG A 231 -11.45 10.62 -4.79
CA ARG A 231 -10.35 10.64 -5.76
C ARG A 231 -10.23 11.97 -6.48
N LEU A 232 -11.33 12.65 -6.78
CA LEU A 232 -11.28 14.01 -7.32
C LEU A 232 -10.58 14.96 -6.36
N ILE A 233 -10.97 14.96 -5.08
CA ILE A 233 -10.39 15.81 -4.04
C ILE A 233 -8.87 15.58 -3.87
N ILE A 234 -8.41 14.34 -3.89
CA ILE A 234 -6.98 14.09 -3.70
C ILE A 234 -6.16 14.42 -4.95
N ASN A 235 -6.72 14.23 -6.14
CA ASN A 235 -6.05 14.58 -7.39
C ASN A 235 -5.91 16.08 -7.60
N ASP A 236 -6.78 16.92 -7.03
CA ASP A 236 -6.61 18.37 -6.99
C ASP A 236 -5.35 18.79 -6.19
N ALA A 237 -5.02 18.05 -5.14
CA ALA A 237 -3.84 18.33 -4.33
C ALA A 237 -2.53 17.77 -4.94
N ILE A 238 -2.61 16.81 -5.85
CA ILE A 238 -1.45 16.09 -6.41
C ILE A 238 -1.21 16.51 -7.85
N PRO A 239 0.04 16.88 -8.22
CA PRO A 239 0.37 17.17 -9.61
C PRO A 239 0.05 16.00 -10.55
N GLN A 240 -0.55 16.30 -11.72
CA GLN A 240 -1.02 15.29 -12.65
C GLN A 240 0.05 14.81 -13.67
N ASN A 241 1.32 15.12 -13.42
CA ASN A 241 2.47 14.78 -14.28
C ASN A 241 3.41 13.73 -13.70
N LEU A 242 2.97 12.94 -12.71
CA LEU A 242 3.86 12.03 -11.97
C LEU A 242 4.19 10.74 -12.72
N GLY A 243 3.50 10.44 -13.83
CA GLY A 243 3.79 9.28 -14.67
C GLY A 243 3.33 7.94 -14.08
N PHE A 244 2.25 7.92 -13.28
CA PHE A 244 1.55 6.69 -12.92
C PHE A 244 0.66 6.22 -14.07
N LYS A 245 0.14 7.16 -14.85
CA LYS A 245 -0.53 6.92 -16.13
C LYS A 245 0.40 7.34 -17.28
N LYS A 246 0.47 6.52 -18.33
CA LYS A 246 1.14 6.93 -19.57
C LYS A 246 0.26 7.96 -20.25
N ARG A 247 0.83 9.05 -20.73
CA ARG A 247 0.13 10.15 -21.36
C ARG A 247 0.66 10.35 -22.79
N GLU A 248 0.57 9.27 -23.58
CA GLU A 248 1.10 9.25 -24.96
C GLU A 248 0.08 9.74 -25.98
N THR A 249 -1.20 9.45 -25.74
CA THR A 249 -2.31 9.88 -26.63
C THR A 249 -3.15 10.98 -25.97
N VAL A 250 -4.00 11.64 -26.76
CA VAL A 250 -4.94 12.66 -26.25
C VAL A 250 -5.88 12.05 -25.21
N ASP A 251 -6.38 10.84 -25.45
CA ASP A 251 -7.30 10.16 -24.54
C ASP A 251 -6.62 9.76 -23.22
N ASP A 252 -5.33 9.49 -23.25
CA ASP A 252 -4.55 9.15 -22.04
C ASP A 252 -4.28 10.34 -21.11
N GLN A 253 -4.59 11.57 -21.54
CA GLN A 253 -4.39 12.77 -20.72
C GLN A 253 -5.53 13.01 -19.73
N PHE A 254 -6.73 12.46 -19.97
CA PHE A 254 -7.92 12.68 -19.15
C PHE A 254 -7.97 11.87 -17.84
N PRO A 255 -7.55 10.58 -17.80
CA PRO A 255 -7.62 9.79 -16.57
C PRO A 255 -6.88 10.45 -15.41
N LEU A 256 -7.44 10.30 -14.21
CA LEU A 256 -6.81 10.78 -12.99
C LEU A 256 -5.46 10.07 -12.76
N GLU A 257 -4.47 10.81 -12.30
CA GLU A 257 -3.15 10.26 -11.99
C GLU A 257 -3.23 9.22 -10.87
N ILE A 258 -4.08 9.47 -9.86
CA ILE A 258 -4.33 8.57 -8.74
C ILE A 258 -5.75 8.00 -8.87
N ASP A 259 -5.85 6.78 -9.39
CA ASP A 259 -7.09 6.01 -9.51
C ASP A 259 -7.09 4.74 -8.65
N PHE A 260 -6.11 4.58 -7.78
CA PHE A 260 -5.92 3.44 -6.89
C PHE A 260 -5.99 3.85 -5.42
N VAL A 261 -6.16 2.87 -4.53
CA VAL A 261 -6.18 3.11 -3.08
C VAL A 261 -4.78 3.47 -2.58
N VAL A 262 -4.67 4.59 -1.88
CA VAL A 262 -3.41 5.15 -1.41
C VAL A 262 -3.17 4.79 0.06
N GLY A 263 -2.35 3.79 0.31
CA GLY A 263 -1.79 3.50 1.63
C GLY A 263 -0.38 4.10 1.80
N LYS A 264 0.26 3.80 2.92
CA LYS A 264 1.59 4.33 3.27
C LYS A 264 2.65 4.09 2.19
N LYS A 265 2.68 2.89 1.60
CA LYS A 265 3.66 2.53 0.57
C LYS A 265 3.44 3.31 -0.74
N GLN A 266 2.17 3.42 -1.15
CA GLN A 266 1.79 4.15 -2.36
C GLN A 266 2.06 5.64 -2.20
N LEU A 267 1.71 6.21 -1.04
CA LEU A 267 1.97 7.62 -0.74
C LEU A 267 3.46 7.93 -0.77
N GLY A 268 4.30 7.04 -0.20
CA GLY A 268 5.76 7.16 -0.31
C GLY A 268 6.27 7.18 -1.75
N LYS A 269 5.68 6.35 -2.65
CA LYS A 269 6.03 6.36 -4.08
C LYS A 269 5.57 7.64 -4.80
N ILE A 270 4.39 8.16 -4.45
CA ILE A 270 3.86 9.41 -5.01
C ILE A 270 4.78 10.57 -4.66
N ILE A 271 5.18 10.67 -3.39
CA ILE A 271 6.08 11.72 -2.91
C ILE A 271 7.46 11.61 -3.57
N ASP A 272 8.03 10.40 -3.66
CA ASP A 272 9.34 10.18 -4.31
C ASP A 272 9.31 10.61 -5.78
N LYS A 273 8.29 10.22 -6.55
CA LYS A 273 8.12 10.67 -7.93
C LYS A 273 7.92 12.18 -8.04
N CYS A 274 7.13 12.77 -7.14
CA CYS A 274 6.91 14.21 -7.14
C CYS A 274 8.21 14.98 -6.91
N ILE A 275 9.03 14.57 -5.95
CA ILE A 275 10.33 15.19 -5.67
C ILE A 275 11.26 15.10 -6.88
N ARG A 276 11.27 13.96 -7.58
CA ARG A 276 12.14 13.75 -8.74
C ARG A 276 11.72 14.53 -9.97
N ILE A 277 10.42 14.70 -10.21
CA ILE A 277 9.88 15.35 -11.42
C ILE A 277 9.72 16.85 -11.20
N ASN A 278 9.11 17.24 -10.08
CA ASN A 278 8.69 18.62 -9.83
C ASN A 278 9.64 19.39 -8.89
N GLY A 279 10.64 18.70 -8.31
CA GLY A 279 11.60 19.31 -7.38
C GLY A 279 11.03 19.54 -5.98
N PHE A 280 11.86 20.16 -5.11
CA PHE A 280 11.55 20.27 -3.67
C PHE A 280 10.40 21.24 -3.38
N THR A 281 10.31 22.37 -4.07
CA THR A 281 9.32 23.43 -3.79
C THR A 281 7.89 22.95 -4.02
N GLN A 282 7.59 22.43 -5.21
CA GLN A 282 6.25 21.91 -5.52
C GLN A 282 5.90 20.69 -4.66
N SER A 283 6.88 19.85 -4.34
CA SER A 283 6.68 18.70 -3.47
C SER A 283 6.33 19.11 -2.04
N THR A 284 6.89 20.21 -1.54
CA THR A 284 6.55 20.75 -0.22
C THR A 284 5.11 21.26 -0.18
N GLU A 285 4.68 21.99 -1.21
CA GLU A 285 3.30 22.47 -1.33
C GLU A 285 2.31 21.29 -1.41
N MET A 286 2.61 20.27 -2.22
CA MET A 286 1.82 19.05 -2.30
C MET A 286 1.73 18.35 -0.93
N LEU A 287 2.84 18.22 -0.21
CA LEU A 287 2.87 17.59 1.13
C LEU A 287 2.01 18.34 2.13
N ASP A 288 2.01 19.68 2.11
CA ASP A 288 1.17 20.49 2.98
C ASP A 288 -0.33 20.33 2.64
N LYS A 289 -0.69 20.30 1.36
CA LYS A 289 -2.06 20.01 0.91
C LYS A 289 -2.50 18.60 1.35
N VAL A 290 -1.69 17.59 1.09
CA VAL A 290 -1.98 16.18 1.48
C VAL A 290 -2.12 16.06 3.01
N LYS A 291 -1.27 16.72 3.78
CA LYS A 291 -1.37 16.78 5.23
C LYS A 291 -2.72 17.37 5.68
N ALA A 292 -3.08 18.52 5.14
CA ALA A 292 -4.34 19.22 5.47
C ALA A 292 -5.57 18.36 5.11
N LEU A 293 -5.58 17.75 3.92
CA LEU A 293 -6.63 16.83 3.50
C LEU A 293 -6.68 15.59 4.38
N GLY A 294 -5.53 14.98 4.68
CA GLY A 294 -5.45 13.80 5.52
C GLY A 294 -6.10 14.00 6.88
N TYR A 295 -5.76 15.07 7.59
CA TYR A 295 -6.38 15.41 8.88
C TYR A 295 -7.87 15.75 8.75
N LYS A 296 -8.23 16.57 7.76
CA LYS A 296 -9.63 16.97 7.53
C LYS A 296 -10.54 15.75 7.33
N TYR A 297 -10.12 14.82 6.47
CA TYR A 297 -10.96 13.67 6.13
C TYR A 297 -10.84 12.50 7.11
N SER A 298 -9.74 12.36 7.83
CA SER A 298 -9.66 11.45 8.97
C SER A 298 -10.66 11.85 10.06
N THR A 299 -10.77 13.16 10.36
CA THR A 299 -11.75 13.70 11.31
C THR A 299 -13.18 13.50 10.83
N ARG A 300 -13.46 13.79 9.55
CA ARG A 300 -14.82 13.62 8.96
C ARG A 300 -15.25 12.15 8.88
N ALA A 301 -14.32 11.26 8.59
CA ALA A 301 -14.57 9.82 8.55
C ALA A 301 -14.94 9.24 9.92
N SER A 302 -14.58 9.94 11.01
CA SER A 302 -14.90 9.56 12.40
C SER A 302 -14.54 8.11 12.72
N ILE A 303 -13.39 7.65 12.21
CA ILE A 303 -12.96 6.25 12.36
C ILE A 303 -12.59 6.02 13.83
N THR A 304 -13.39 5.22 14.50
CA THR A 304 -13.19 4.83 15.91
C THR A 304 -13.11 3.32 16.03
N VAL A 305 -12.52 2.84 17.13
CA VAL A 305 -12.36 1.41 17.40
C VAL A 305 -13.25 1.00 18.57
N SER A 306 -14.03 -0.05 18.37
CA SER A 306 -14.82 -0.72 19.41
C SER A 306 -14.34 -2.16 19.59
N ILE A 307 -14.61 -2.74 20.76
CA ILE A 307 -14.39 -4.18 21.00
C ILE A 307 -15.26 -5.02 20.05
N ALA A 308 -16.41 -4.52 19.65
CA ALA A 308 -17.32 -5.19 18.70
C ALA A 308 -16.70 -5.34 17.30
N ASP A 309 -15.84 -4.39 16.89
CA ASP A 309 -15.19 -4.42 15.57
C ASP A 309 -14.17 -5.55 15.42
N MET A 310 -13.76 -6.17 16.52
CA MET A 310 -12.84 -7.32 16.53
C MET A 310 -13.63 -8.61 16.30
N GLU A 311 -14.15 -8.83 15.11
CA GLU A 311 -14.92 -10.03 14.77
C GLU A 311 -14.06 -11.28 14.82
N ILE A 312 -14.49 -12.30 15.58
CA ILE A 312 -13.80 -13.58 15.70
C ILE A 312 -14.37 -14.52 14.62
N PRO A 313 -13.53 -15.09 13.74
CA PRO A 313 -14.02 -16.00 12.71
C PRO A 313 -14.53 -17.33 13.35
N GLU A 314 -15.70 -17.79 12.97
CA GLU A 314 -16.28 -19.05 13.47
C GLU A 314 -15.39 -20.26 13.16
N LYS A 315 -14.74 -20.27 12.00
CA LYS A 315 -13.79 -21.30 11.58
C LYS A 315 -12.58 -21.47 12.52
N LYS A 316 -12.31 -20.50 13.40
CA LYS A 316 -11.19 -20.56 14.36
C LYS A 316 -11.24 -21.82 15.21
N TYR A 317 -12.42 -22.13 15.75
CA TYR A 317 -12.58 -23.25 16.68
C TYR A 317 -12.40 -24.62 15.99
N GLU A 318 -12.88 -24.73 14.76
CA GLU A 318 -12.70 -25.92 13.92
C GLU A 318 -11.20 -26.17 13.64
N LEU A 319 -10.48 -25.13 13.17
CA LEU A 319 -9.05 -25.20 12.87
C LEU A 319 -8.21 -25.56 14.10
N ILE A 320 -8.54 -25.00 15.27
CA ILE A 320 -7.86 -25.34 16.52
C ILE A 320 -8.12 -26.80 16.89
N HIS A 321 -9.35 -27.27 16.75
CA HIS A 321 -9.70 -28.65 17.09
C HIS A 321 -9.02 -29.69 16.17
N GLU A 322 -8.89 -29.36 14.87
CA GLU A 322 -8.11 -30.19 13.93
C GLU A 322 -6.64 -30.23 14.32
N ALA A 323 -6.05 -29.10 14.68
CA ALA A 323 -4.67 -29.03 15.13
C ALA A 323 -4.44 -29.86 16.38
N GLU A 324 -5.35 -29.83 17.35
CA GLU A 324 -5.28 -30.65 18.56
C GLU A 324 -5.28 -32.15 18.24
N LYS A 325 -6.14 -32.58 17.31
CA LYS A 325 -6.18 -33.97 16.87
C LYS A 325 -4.83 -34.42 16.27
N GLU A 326 -4.21 -33.57 15.45
CA GLU A 326 -2.89 -33.88 14.87
C GLU A 326 -1.79 -33.94 15.95
N VAL A 327 -1.78 -32.98 16.89
CA VAL A 327 -0.82 -32.99 18.01
C VAL A 327 -0.96 -34.26 18.87
N VAL A 328 -2.20 -34.71 19.13
CA VAL A 328 -2.45 -35.99 19.84
C VAL A 328 -1.90 -37.19 19.06
N LYS A 329 -1.97 -37.18 17.72
CA LYS A 329 -1.37 -38.24 16.88
C LYS A 329 0.15 -38.25 17.01
N ILE A 330 0.79 -37.07 16.97
CA ILE A 330 2.24 -36.91 17.15
C ILE A 330 2.66 -37.45 18.54
N ASP A 331 1.93 -37.10 19.59
CA ASP A 331 2.20 -37.59 20.97
C ASP A 331 2.04 -39.11 21.09
N ARG A 332 1.05 -39.71 20.41
CA ARG A 332 0.89 -41.18 20.33
C ARG A 332 2.06 -41.86 19.62
N GLN A 333 2.60 -41.26 18.55
CA GLN A 333 3.78 -41.80 17.85
C GLN A 333 5.01 -41.73 18.75
N PHE A 334 5.18 -40.65 19.52
CA PHE A 334 6.26 -40.58 20.52
C PHE A 334 6.11 -41.63 21.62
N LYS A 335 4.90 -41.79 22.20
CA LYS A 335 4.65 -42.82 23.23
C LYS A 335 4.88 -44.26 22.74
N ARG A 336 4.74 -44.49 21.43
CA ARG A 336 5.05 -45.77 20.77
C ARG A 336 6.52 -45.93 20.40
N GLY A 337 7.35 -44.91 20.61
CA GLY A 337 8.79 -44.95 20.33
C GLY A 337 9.18 -44.78 18.86
N PHE A 338 8.25 -44.31 17.99
CA PHE A 338 8.55 -44.11 16.57
C PHE A 338 9.36 -42.84 16.30
N ILE A 339 9.26 -41.83 17.16
CA ILE A 339 9.92 -40.54 17.02
C ILE A 339 10.68 -40.19 18.31
N THR A 340 11.74 -39.38 18.17
CA THR A 340 12.50 -38.85 19.30
C THR A 340 11.76 -37.68 19.96
N ASN A 341 12.16 -37.29 21.17
CA ASN A 341 11.55 -36.14 21.85
C ASN A 341 11.79 -34.82 21.10
N ASP A 342 12.97 -34.66 20.49
CA ASP A 342 13.29 -33.46 19.71
C ASP A 342 12.44 -33.38 18.42
N GLU A 343 12.20 -34.52 17.81
CA GLU A 343 11.35 -34.62 16.63
C GLU A 343 9.88 -34.37 16.98
N ARG A 344 9.38 -34.93 18.09
CA ARG A 344 8.05 -34.61 18.61
C ARG A 344 7.88 -33.11 18.83
N TYR A 345 8.86 -32.48 19.50
CA TYR A 345 8.87 -31.05 19.74
C TYR A 345 8.78 -30.26 18.42
N ARG A 346 9.64 -30.58 17.45
CA ARG A 346 9.68 -29.91 16.16
C ARG A 346 8.35 -30.04 15.41
N LEU A 347 7.80 -31.26 15.33
CA LEU A 347 6.53 -31.51 14.64
C LEU A 347 5.36 -30.81 15.32
N THR A 348 5.32 -30.77 16.66
CA THR A 348 4.29 -30.08 17.43
C THR A 348 4.33 -28.56 17.17
N VAL A 349 5.51 -27.95 17.21
CA VAL A 349 5.69 -26.51 16.91
C VAL A 349 5.28 -26.21 15.48
N GLN A 350 5.72 -27.00 14.52
CA GLN A 350 5.38 -26.84 13.11
C GLN A 350 3.87 -26.93 12.85
N GLN A 351 3.18 -27.88 13.51
CA GLN A 351 1.73 -28.02 13.39
C GLN A 351 1.00 -26.78 13.94
N TRP A 352 1.44 -26.25 15.07
CA TRP A 352 0.84 -25.03 15.62
C TRP A 352 1.13 -23.78 14.78
N GLU A 353 2.32 -23.68 14.19
CA GLU A 353 2.64 -22.60 13.26
C GLU A 353 1.74 -22.61 12.03
N LYS A 354 1.49 -23.81 11.46
CA LYS A 354 0.54 -23.96 10.38
C LYS A 354 -0.86 -23.48 10.78
N SER A 355 -1.34 -23.95 11.94
CA SER A 355 -2.67 -23.56 12.45
C SER A 355 -2.79 -22.07 12.71
N ILE A 356 -1.74 -21.42 13.23
CA ILE A 356 -1.70 -19.95 13.42
C ILE A 356 -1.85 -19.24 12.08
N LYS A 357 -1.21 -19.73 11.03
CA LYS A 357 -1.33 -19.18 9.68
C LYS A 357 -2.74 -19.36 9.16
N ASP A 358 -3.30 -20.57 9.23
CA ASP A 358 -4.64 -20.88 8.75
C ASP A 358 -5.72 -20.03 9.45
N VAL A 359 -5.59 -19.83 10.78
CA VAL A 359 -6.46 -18.91 11.55
C VAL A 359 -6.27 -17.46 11.13
N THR A 360 -5.05 -17.04 10.79
CA THR A 360 -4.77 -15.66 10.32
C THR A 360 -5.41 -15.43 8.95
N ASP A 361 -5.31 -16.39 8.05
CA ASP A 361 -5.90 -16.32 6.71
C ASP A 361 -7.45 -16.31 6.79
N ALA A 362 -8.04 -17.13 7.69
CA ALA A 362 -9.46 -17.12 7.96
C ALA A 362 -9.92 -15.78 8.57
N LEU A 363 -9.14 -15.19 9.48
CA LEU A 363 -9.43 -13.88 10.04
C LEU A 363 -9.40 -12.78 8.98
N GLN A 364 -8.39 -12.79 8.12
CA GLN A 364 -8.25 -11.79 7.07
C GLN A 364 -9.40 -11.85 6.06
N SER A 365 -9.88 -13.04 5.73
CA SER A 365 -11.03 -13.22 4.84
C SER A 365 -12.37 -12.83 5.47
N ASN A 366 -12.49 -12.93 6.80
CA ASN A 366 -13.73 -12.58 7.53
C ASN A 366 -13.84 -11.07 7.82
N LEU A 367 -12.74 -10.33 7.85
CA LEU A 367 -12.76 -8.91 8.13
C LEU A 367 -13.36 -8.12 6.98
N LYS A 368 -14.41 -7.35 7.26
CA LYS A 368 -15.01 -6.43 6.29
C LYS A 368 -14.03 -5.30 5.97
N ARG A 369 -13.99 -4.89 4.72
CA ARG A 369 -13.06 -3.84 4.25
C ARG A 369 -13.26 -2.48 4.92
N PHE A 370 -14.50 -2.14 5.32
CA PHE A 370 -14.82 -0.93 6.08
C PHE A 370 -14.70 -1.08 7.60
N ASN A 371 -14.19 -2.22 8.07
CA ASN A 371 -13.90 -2.36 9.50
C ASN A 371 -12.78 -1.39 9.88
N PRO A 372 -12.96 -0.53 10.92
CA PRO A 372 -11.98 0.47 11.31
C PRO A 372 -10.58 -0.11 11.58
N ILE A 373 -10.52 -1.27 12.22
CA ILE A 373 -9.27 -1.95 12.55
C ILE A 373 -8.56 -2.43 11.27
N PHE A 374 -9.34 -2.98 10.33
CA PHE A 374 -8.80 -3.41 9.03
C PHE A 374 -8.26 -2.21 8.25
N MET A 375 -9.01 -1.11 8.17
CA MET A 375 -8.59 0.12 7.47
C MET A 375 -7.29 0.69 8.06
N MET A 376 -7.14 0.70 9.39
CA MET A 376 -5.92 1.17 10.05
C MET A 376 -4.70 0.31 9.70
N ALA A 377 -4.86 -1.01 9.63
CA ALA A 377 -3.76 -1.93 9.34
C ALA A 377 -3.44 -2.00 7.84
N ASP A 378 -4.44 -2.05 6.97
CA ASP A 378 -4.27 -2.14 5.52
C ASP A 378 -3.69 -0.86 4.94
N SER A 379 -4.14 0.31 5.41
CA SER A 379 -3.54 1.59 5.04
C SER A 379 -2.08 1.73 5.48
N GLY A 380 -1.63 0.96 6.47
CA GLY A 380 -0.33 1.10 7.10
C GLY A 380 -0.22 2.31 8.04
N ALA A 381 -1.35 2.91 8.43
CA ALA A 381 -1.40 4.03 9.36
C ALA A 381 -1.00 3.59 10.77
N ARG A 382 -1.61 2.53 11.28
CA ARG A 382 -1.32 1.98 12.60
C ARG A 382 -1.68 0.50 12.67
N GLY A 383 -0.86 -0.26 13.38
CA GLY A 383 -1.10 -1.68 13.58
C GLY A 383 -0.55 -2.56 12.45
N SER A 384 -0.63 -3.85 12.68
CA SER A 384 -0.24 -4.88 11.71
C SER A 384 -1.20 -6.07 11.81
N MET A 385 -1.28 -6.89 10.78
CA MET A 385 -2.13 -8.09 10.79
C MET A 385 -1.78 -9.03 11.97
N ASN A 386 -0.52 -9.09 12.38
CA ASN A 386 -0.11 -9.85 13.57
C ASN A 386 -0.72 -9.32 14.87
N GLN A 387 -0.90 -8.01 15.01
CA GLN A 387 -1.57 -7.42 16.18
C GLN A 387 -3.07 -7.71 16.14
N ILE A 388 -3.71 -7.60 14.97
CA ILE A 388 -5.13 -7.96 14.80
C ILE A 388 -5.34 -9.45 15.12
N ARG A 389 -4.45 -10.33 14.68
CA ARG A 389 -4.48 -11.74 15.03
C ARG A 389 -4.47 -11.98 16.53
N GLN A 390 -3.66 -11.24 17.29
CA GLN A 390 -3.63 -11.37 18.76
C GLN A 390 -4.93 -10.85 19.42
N LEU A 391 -5.61 -9.89 18.77
CA LEU A 391 -6.86 -9.32 19.29
C LEU A 391 -8.09 -10.19 18.99
N ALA A 392 -8.21 -10.73 17.78
CA ALA A 392 -9.40 -11.42 17.31
C ALA A 392 -9.17 -12.87 16.81
N GLY A 393 -7.94 -13.27 16.58
CA GLY A 393 -7.57 -14.61 16.14
C GLY A 393 -7.07 -15.50 17.27
N MET A 394 -5.80 -15.88 17.18
CA MET A 394 -5.09 -16.69 18.17
C MET A 394 -3.75 -16.03 18.49
N ARG A 395 -3.40 -15.90 19.76
CA ARG A 395 -2.12 -15.31 20.15
C ARG A 395 -0.93 -16.18 19.72
N GLY A 396 -1.04 -17.49 19.87
CA GLY A 396 -0.10 -18.45 19.33
C GLY A 396 1.03 -18.85 20.27
N LEU A 397 2.16 -19.29 19.69
CA LEU A 397 3.31 -19.77 20.41
C LEU A 397 4.11 -18.62 21.06
N MET A 398 4.58 -18.85 22.28
CA MET A 398 5.40 -17.92 23.04
C MET A 398 6.79 -18.49 23.31
N ALA A 399 7.79 -17.61 23.39
CA ALA A 399 9.14 -18.00 23.76
C ALA A 399 9.34 -17.99 25.28
N ASP A 400 10.04 -18.98 25.79
CA ASP A 400 10.51 -19.02 27.18
C ASP A 400 11.66 -18.02 27.41
N THR A 401 12.06 -17.84 28.67
CA THR A 401 13.19 -16.98 29.06
C THR A 401 14.51 -17.33 28.37
N ASN A 402 14.71 -18.61 28.04
CA ASN A 402 15.89 -19.10 27.32
C ASN A 402 15.80 -18.91 25.80
N GLY A 403 14.67 -18.42 25.26
CA GLY A 403 14.45 -18.25 23.83
C GLY A 403 13.87 -19.48 23.13
N ARG A 404 13.65 -20.60 23.83
CA ARG A 404 13.00 -21.80 23.29
C ARG A 404 11.49 -21.58 23.22
N THR A 405 10.85 -22.01 22.13
CA THR A 405 9.40 -21.95 21.96
C THR A 405 8.69 -22.90 22.92
N ILE A 406 7.68 -22.42 23.62
CA ILE A 406 6.84 -23.25 24.51
C ILE A 406 5.87 -24.04 23.63
N GLU A 407 5.82 -25.37 23.83
CA GLU A 407 5.01 -26.29 23.02
C GLU A 407 3.49 -26.02 23.14
N ILE A 408 3.06 -25.45 24.25
CA ILE A 408 1.65 -25.13 24.50
C ILE A 408 1.36 -23.74 23.94
N PRO A 409 0.53 -23.61 22.88
CA PRO A 409 0.16 -22.32 22.34
C PRO A 409 -0.89 -21.63 23.20
N ILE A 410 -0.94 -20.32 23.14
CA ILE A 410 -2.06 -19.54 23.65
C ILE A 410 -3.14 -19.54 22.57
N LYS A 411 -4.23 -20.28 22.79
CA LYS A 411 -5.34 -20.46 21.85
C LYS A 411 -6.31 -19.29 21.90
N ALA A 412 -6.43 -18.65 23.06
CA ALA A 412 -7.28 -17.49 23.27
C ALA A 412 -6.72 -16.23 22.59
N ASN A 413 -7.58 -15.27 22.38
CA ASN A 413 -7.24 -13.92 21.97
C ASN A 413 -7.57 -12.92 23.09
N PHE A 414 -7.20 -11.66 22.90
CA PHE A 414 -7.46 -10.63 23.93
C PHE A 414 -8.95 -10.28 24.06
N ARG A 415 -9.75 -10.46 23.00
CA ARG A 415 -11.20 -10.21 23.06
C ARG A 415 -11.91 -11.25 23.92
N GLU A 416 -11.53 -12.53 23.80
CA GLU A 416 -12.10 -13.62 24.60
C GLU A 416 -11.60 -13.60 26.07
N GLY A 417 -10.43 -13.01 26.27
CA GLY A 417 -9.71 -13.08 27.52
C GLY A 417 -8.80 -14.30 27.62
N LEU A 418 -7.73 -14.20 28.40
CA LEU A 418 -6.75 -15.26 28.63
C LEU A 418 -7.05 -16.01 29.93
N SER A 419 -6.84 -17.32 29.94
CA SER A 419 -6.80 -18.10 31.18
C SER A 419 -5.63 -17.67 32.04
N ALA A 420 -5.64 -17.97 33.35
CA ALA A 420 -4.56 -17.62 34.27
C ALA A 420 -3.20 -18.17 33.82
N LEU A 421 -3.17 -19.41 33.29
CA LEU A 421 -1.96 -20.03 32.77
C LEU A 421 -1.45 -19.32 31.51
N GLU A 422 -2.33 -19.05 30.57
CA GLU A 422 -1.99 -18.33 29.31
C GLU A 422 -1.50 -16.91 29.60
N TYR A 423 -2.13 -16.23 30.54
CA TYR A 423 -1.70 -14.91 30.99
C TYR A 423 -0.30 -14.95 31.59
N PHE A 424 -0.01 -15.93 32.46
CA PHE A 424 1.31 -16.09 33.06
C PHE A 424 2.42 -16.33 32.02
N ILE A 425 2.17 -17.25 31.06
CA ILE A 425 3.09 -17.51 29.96
C ILE A 425 3.33 -16.23 29.15
N SER A 426 2.26 -15.51 28.83
CA SER A 426 2.29 -14.26 28.09
C SER A 426 3.10 -13.16 28.80
N SER A 427 2.91 -13.01 30.13
CA SER A 427 3.60 -11.99 30.91
C SER A 427 5.11 -12.20 30.99
N ARG A 428 5.56 -13.47 31.06
CA ARG A 428 6.98 -13.82 31.01
C ARG A 428 7.63 -13.39 29.69
N GLY A 429 6.97 -13.66 28.57
CA GLY A 429 7.44 -13.25 27.25
C GLY A 429 7.51 -11.71 27.10
N ALA A 430 6.49 -10.99 27.58
CA ALA A 430 6.48 -9.54 27.56
C ALA A 430 7.62 -8.93 28.40
N ARG A 431 7.84 -9.46 29.63
CA ARG A 431 8.94 -9.01 30.50
C ARG A 431 10.29 -9.22 29.84
N LYS A 432 10.53 -10.42 29.27
CA LYS A 432 11.76 -10.68 28.50
C LYS A 432 11.93 -9.66 27.38
N GLY A 433 10.85 -9.36 26.63
CA GLY A 433 10.87 -8.38 25.57
C GLY A 433 11.33 -6.99 26.04
N MET A 434 10.76 -6.49 27.12
CA MET A 434 11.14 -5.19 27.67
C MET A 434 12.62 -5.18 28.12
N THR A 435 13.07 -6.23 28.82
CA THR A 435 14.44 -6.34 29.30
C THR A 435 15.44 -6.39 28.15
N ASP A 436 15.18 -7.24 27.16
CA ASP A 436 16.06 -7.36 25.99
C ASP A 436 16.13 -6.04 25.19
N THR A 437 15.02 -5.32 25.04
CA THR A 437 15.02 -4.01 24.38
C THR A 437 15.91 -3.02 25.12
N ALA A 438 15.76 -2.93 26.45
CA ALA A 438 16.56 -2.01 27.27
C ALA A 438 18.07 -2.32 27.19
N LEU A 439 18.45 -3.59 27.26
CA LEU A 439 19.87 -4.00 27.21
C LEU A 439 20.49 -3.81 25.83
N ARG A 440 19.78 -4.22 24.77
CA ARG A 440 20.29 -4.15 23.39
C ARG A 440 20.38 -2.75 22.83
N THR A 441 19.66 -1.79 23.38
CA THR A 441 19.79 -0.38 22.99
C THR A 441 21.21 0.12 23.24
N ALA A 442 21.82 -0.26 24.38
CA ALA A 442 23.20 0.08 24.69
C ALA A 442 24.18 -0.58 23.69
N ASP A 443 23.97 -1.85 23.34
CA ASP A 443 24.81 -2.57 22.39
C ASP A 443 24.78 -1.93 21.00
N SER A 444 23.58 -1.55 20.53
CA SER A 444 23.40 -0.83 19.25
C SER A 444 24.13 0.52 19.25
N GLY A 445 24.04 1.29 20.35
CA GLY A 445 24.76 2.56 20.50
C GLY A 445 26.26 2.38 20.49
N TYR A 446 26.77 1.36 21.19
CA TYR A 446 28.19 1.04 21.22
C TYR A 446 28.73 0.55 19.85
N LEU A 447 27.96 -0.27 19.14
CA LEU A 447 28.32 -0.67 17.76
C LEU A 447 28.42 0.56 16.84
N THR A 448 27.43 1.44 16.88
CA THR A 448 27.42 2.68 16.08
C THR A 448 28.64 3.54 16.36
N ARG A 449 28.98 3.74 17.63
CA ARG A 449 30.18 4.50 18.03
C ARG A 449 31.45 3.90 17.44
N ARG A 450 31.66 2.59 17.57
CA ARG A 450 32.85 1.90 17.01
C ARG A 450 32.93 2.04 15.49
N MET A 451 31.80 1.92 14.79
CA MET A 451 31.76 2.12 13.33
C MET A 451 32.11 3.55 12.95
N VAL A 452 31.61 4.55 13.67
CA VAL A 452 31.94 5.96 13.42
C VAL A 452 33.45 6.20 13.65
N ASP A 453 34.02 5.68 14.75
CA ASP A 453 35.45 5.83 15.07
C ASP A 453 36.35 5.25 13.95
N VAL A 454 35.96 4.13 13.35
CA VAL A 454 36.74 3.49 12.25
C VAL A 454 36.53 4.20 10.91
N CYS A 455 35.33 4.70 10.64
CA CYS A 455 34.98 5.26 9.33
C CYS A 455 35.13 6.79 9.22
N GLN A 456 35.48 7.50 10.30
CA GLN A 456 35.54 8.97 10.30
C GLN A 456 36.54 9.54 9.28
N ASP A 457 37.60 8.80 8.93
CA ASP A 457 38.62 9.23 7.98
C ASP A 457 38.21 9.01 6.51
N VAL A 458 37.06 8.35 6.25
CA VAL A 458 36.54 8.14 4.90
C VAL A 458 35.77 9.38 4.45
N ILE A 459 36.50 10.31 3.86
CA ILE A 459 36.00 11.61 3.38
C ILE A 459 36.23 11.70 1.88
N ILE A 460 35.39 12.46 1.17
CA ILE A 460 35.61 12.77 -0.26
C ILE A 460 36.76 13.79 -0.38
N ARG A 461 37.91 13.37 -0.95
CA ARG A 461 39.08 14.22 -1.01
C ARG A 461 39.45 14.70 -2.41
N GLU A 462 39.05 14.00 -3.44
CA GLU A 462 39.36 14.34 -4.84
C GLU A 462 38.17 14.05 -5.76
N ASN A 463 38.12 14.71 -6.90
CA ASN A 463 37.02 14.54 -7.84
C ASN A 463 37.08 13.20 -8.57
N ASP A 464 38.28 12.82 -9.06
CA ASP A 464 38.47 11.59 -9.82
C ASP A 464 39.85 10.98 -9.59
N CYS A 465 39.90 9.72 -9.20
CA CYS A 465 41.11 8.95 -9.00
C CYS A 465 41.60 8.21 -10.26
N GLY A 466 40.91 8.31 -11.39
CA GLY A 466 41.24 7.63 -12.64
C GLY A 466 41.18 6.09 -12.58
N SER A 467 40.44 5.51 -11.60
CA SER A 467 40.37 4.06 -11.47
C SER A 467 39.52 3.44 -12.59
N THR A 468 40.02 2.35 -13.15
CA THR A 468 39.33 1.48 -14.11
C THR A 468 38.70 0.25 -13.44
N ASN A 469 38.85 0.11 -12.11
CA ASN A 469 38.26 -0.97 -11.36
C ASN A 469 36.83 -0.63 -10.97
N GLY A 470 35.92 -1.57 -11.15
CA GLY A 470 34.51 -1.40 -10.84
C GLY A 470 33.88 -2.70 -10.39
N SER A 471 32.55 -2.72 -10.39
CA SER A 471 31.75 -3.91 -10.13
C SER A 471 30.58 -4.00 -11.09
N TRP A 472 30.22 -5.22 -11.47
CA TRP A 472 29.03 -5.47 -12.27
C TRP A 472 27.76 -5.28 -11.44
N LYS A 473 26.82 -4.54 -11.95
CA LYS A 473 25.50 -4.32 -11.35
C LYS A 473 24.42 -4.72 -12.35
N GLY A 474 23.49 -5.53 -11.88
CA GLY A 474 22.28 -5.97 -12.56
C GLY A 474 21.23 -6.29 -11.49
N ASP A 475 20.12 -6.88 -11.86
CA ASP A 475 19.12 -7.33 -10.90
C ASP A 475 19.70 -8.28 -9.86
N TYR A 476 19.30 -8.10 -8.60
CA TYR A 476 19.72 -8.96 -7.50
C TYR A 476 18.54 -9.79 -6.99
N TYR A 477 18.69 -11.10 -7.13
CA TYR A 477 17.69 -12.08 -6.69
C TYR A 477 18.21 -12.86 -5.48
N GLU A 478 17.36 -13.11 -4.51
CA GLU A 478 17.61 -14.03 -3.41
C GLU A 478 16.43 -14.99 -3.27
N LYS A 479 16.69 -16.31 -3.27
CA LYS A 479 15.66 -17.36 -3.22
C LYS A 479 14.53 -17.18 -4.26
N GLY A 480 14.87 -16.63 -5.44
CA GLY A 480 13.90 -16.41 -6.52
C GLY A 480 13.05 -15.13 -6.39
N GLN A 481 13.25 -14.34 -5.36
CA GLN A 481 12.61 -13.03 -5.21
C GLN A 481 13.57 -11.92 -5.61
N LEU A 482 13.07 -10.93 -6.39
CA LEU A 482 13.81 -9.72 -6.70
C LEU A 482 13.92 -8.85 -5.44
N ILE A 483 15.14 -8.70 -4.92
CA ILE A 483 15.41 -7.87 -3.74
C ILE A 483 15.71 -6.44 -4.14
N ASP A 484 16.55 -6.26 -5.16
CA ASP A 484 16.97 -4.94 -5.61
C ASP A 484 17.05 -4.89 -7.13
N SER A 485 16.32 -3.94 -7.72
CA SER A 485 16.21 -3.79 -9.16
C SER A 485 17.49 -3.21 -9.78
N PHE A 486 17.71 -3.51 -11.04
CA PHE A 486 18.83 -2.99 -11.82
C PHE A 486 18.89 -1.46 -11.76
N GLY A 487 17.76 -0.76 -11.93
CA GLY A 487 17.68 0.70 -11.86
C GLY A 487 18.18 1.28 -10.53
N ASN A 488 17.72 0.70 -9.41
CA ASN A 488 18.18 1.13 -8.08
C ASN A 488 19.69 0.94 -7.89
N ARG A 489 20.25 -0.15 -8.41
CA ARG A 489 21.66 -0.50 -8.20
C ARG A 489 22.63 0.32 -9.05
N ILE A 490 22.20 0.86 -10.18
CA ILE A 490 23.01 1.75 -11.03
C ILE A 490 22.80 3.23 -10.71
N ARG A 491 21.69 3.57 -10.09
CA ARG A 491 21.35 4.97 -9.77
C ARG A 491 22.47 5.66 -9.03
N GLY A 492 22.88 6.82 -9.56
CA GLY A 492 23.91 7.66 -8.97
C GLY A 492 25.34 7.14 -9.10
N ARG A 493 25.57 6.09 -9.90
CA ARG A 493 26.92 5.56 -10.17
C ARG A 493 27.47 6.08 -11.49
N TYR A 494 28.79 6.03 -11.62
CA TYR A 494 29.46 6.29 -12.87
C TYR A 494 29.90 5.00 -13.54
N PRO A 495 29.65 4.80 -14.84
CA PRO A 495 30.21 3.65 -15.56
C PRO A 495 31.74 3.77 -15.69
N VAL A 496 32.42 2.64 -15.77
CA VAL A 496 33.89 2.60 -15.94
C VAL A 496 34.27 2.93 -17.37
N CYS A 497 33.47 2.48 -18.33
CA CYS A 497 33.64 2.72 -19.77
C CYS A 497 32.33 3.21 -20.37
N ASP A 498 32.43 3.78 -21.57
CA ASP A 498 31.25 4.16 -22.33
C ASP A 498 30.40 2.93 -22.62
N ILE A 499 29.07 3.07 -22.47
CA ILE A 499 28.11 2.00 -22.70
C ILE A 499 27.61 2.15 -24.12
N THR A 500 27.89 1.14 -24.96
CA THR A 500 27.48 1.08 -26.36
C THR A 500 26.47 -0.04 -26.57
N ASP A 501 25.62 0.11 -27.56
CA ASP A 501 24.68 -0.93 -27.97
C ASP A 501 25.45 -2.14 -28.54
N PRO A 502 25.22 -3.35 -28.04
CA PRO A 502 25.87 -4.56 -28.53
C PRO A 502 25.58 -4.88 -30.00
N GLN A 503 24.47 -4.37 -30.55
CA GLN A 503 24.03 -4.67 -31.93
C GLN A 503 24.44 -3.58 -32.92
N THR A 504 24.26 -2.30 -32.57
CA THR A 504 24.51 -1.17 -33.47
C THR A 504 25.83 -0.50 -33.24
N GLY A 505 26.49 -0.68 -32.08
CA GLY A 505 27.71 0.02 -31.67
C GLY A 505 27.49 1.51 -31.32
N GLU A 506 26.24 1.97 -31.28
CA GLU A 506 25.90 3.34 -30.96
C GLU A 506 26.12 3.63 -29.49
N LEU A 507 26.56 4.86 -29.16
CA LEU A 507 26.80 5.27 -27.77
C LEU A 507 25.46 5.49 -27.05
N LEU A 508 25.14 4.63 -26.10
CA LEU A 508 23.95 4.77 -25.26
C LEU A 508 24.18 5.67 -24.05
N HIS A 509 25.37 5.61 -23.44
CA HIS A 509 25.70 6.41 -22.27
C HIS A 509 27.20 6.62 -22.12
N SER A 510 27.62 7.87 -21.85
CA SER A 510 29.03 8.22 -21.64
C SER A 510 29.52 7.89 -20.23
N LYS A 511 30.76 7.49 -20.09
CA LYS A 511 31.45 7.26 -18.80
C LYS A 511 31.53 8.48 -17.88
N ASP A 512 31.43 9.68 -18.45
CA ASP A 512 31.55 10.94 -17.71
C ASP A 512 30.20 11.45 -17.16
N VAL A 513 29.11 10.80 -17.51
CA VAL A 513 27.76 11.14 -17.06
C VAL A 513 27.32 10.16 -15.99
N MET A 514 26.65 10.67 -14.95
CA MET A 514 26.11 9.87 -13.87
C MET A 514 24.85 9.12 -14.32
N LEU A 515 24.78 7.83 -14.04
CA LEU A 515 23.64 6.97 -14.35
C LEU A 515 22.42 7.33 -13.52
N ARG A 516 21.26 7.38 -14.18
CA ARG A 516 19.95 7.55 -13.54
C ARG A 516 19.19 6.23 -13.53
N GLU A 517 18.14 6.17 -12.72
CA GLU A 517 17.27 4.99 -12.63
C GLU A 517 16.59 4.68 -13.97
N GLU A 518 16.21 5.72 -14.72
CA GLU A 518 15.55 5.62 -16.03
C GLU A 518 16.46 5.00 -17.10
N ASP A 519 17.76 5.13 -16.98
CA ASP A 519 18.70 4.57 -17.93
C ASP A 519 18.70 3.04 -17.94
N ALA A 520 18.30 2.41 -16.82
CA ALA A 520 18.11 0.96 -16.75
C ALA A 520 17.09 0.44 -17.77
N ALA A 521 15.99 1.16 -17.95
CA ALA A 521 14.97 0.78 -18.94
C ALA A 521 15.50 0.85 -20.37
N LYS A 522 16.30 1.89 -20.68
CA LYS A 522 16.98 2.04 -21.97
C LYS A 522 17.96 0.89 -22.21
N PHE A 523 18.78 0.54 -21.22
CA PHE A 523 19.74 -0.54 -21.33
C PHE A 523 19.07 -1.90 -21.51
N THR A 524 18.01 -2.16 -20.77
CA THR A 524 17.25 -3.42 -20.91
C THR A 524 16.58 -3.52 -22.27
N ALA A 525 16.09 -2.41 -22.85
CA ALA A 525 15.53 -2.39 -24.21
C ALA A 525 16.56 -2.77 -25.29
N HIS A 526 17.85 -2.49 -25.06
CA HIS A 526 18.96 -2.88 -25.93
C HIS A 526 19.64 -4.20 -25.51
N GLY A 527 19.03 -4.97 -24.61
CA GLY A 527 19.53 -6.29 -24.18
C GLY A 527 20.71 -6.26 -23.21
N ILE A 528 20.92 -5.13 -22.53
CA ILE A 528 21.98 -4.98 -21.50
C ILE A 528 21.38 -5.16 -20.12
N ASP A 529 21.63 -6.32 -19.49
CA ASP A 529 21.12 -6.66 -18.16
C ASP A 529 22.08 -6.31 -17.02
N LYS A 530 23.35 -6.01 -17.32
CA LYS A 530 24.37 -5.69 -16.35
C LYS A 530 25.30 -4.60 -16.88
N VAL A 531 25.66 -3.66 -16.02
CA VAL A 531 26.58 -2.57 -16.33
C VAL A 531 27.76 -2.60 -15.37
N TYR A 532 28.97 -2.33 -15.90
CA TYR A 532 30.19 -2.24 -15.10
C TYR A 532 30.37 -0.81 -14.58
N VAL A 533 30.13 -0.62 -13.27
CA VAL A 533 30.14 0.70 -12.64
C VAL A 533 31.32 0.85 -11.66
N ARG A 534 31.75 2.09 -11.46
CA ARG A 534 32.78 2.44 -10.48
C ARG A 534 32.29 2.12 -9.07
N SER A 535 33.19 1.73 -8.18
CA SER A 535 32.93 1.34 -6.82
C SER A 535 33.91 1.96 -5.85
N VAL A 536 33.48 2.24 -4.65
CA VAL A 536 34.31 2.70 -3.54
C VAL A 536 35.45 1.70 -3.25
N LEU A 537 35.17 0.39 -3.38
CA LEU A 537 36.18 -0.66 -3.17
C LEU A 537 37.31 -0.67 -4.20
N GLY A 538 37.06 -0.15 -5.39
CA GLY A 538 38.07 -0.03 -6.47
C GLY A 538 38.74 1.34 -6.55
N CYS A 539 38.48 2.23 -5.60
CA CYS A 539 39.03 3.59 -5.62
C CYS A 539 40.53 3.56 -5.36
N LYS A 540 41.28 4.38 -6.13
CA LYS A 540 42.72 4.51 -6.04
C LYS A 540 43.19 5.76 -5.27
N ALA A 541 42.25 6.47 -4.61
CA ALA A 541 42.59 7.62 -3.77
C ALA A 541 43.56 7.22 -2.64
N ARG A 542 44.54 8.07 -2.32
CA ARG A 542 45.52 7.78 -1.26
C ARG A 542 44.91 7.68 0.13
N SER A 543 43.90 8.51 0.41
CA SER A 543 43.10 8.48 1.63
C SER A 543 41.68 8.94 1.33
N GLY A 544 40.71 8.34 2.00
CA GLY A 544 39.30 8.60 1.69
C GLY A 544 38.86 8.00 0.35
N VAL A 545 37.95 8.66 -0.34
CA VAL A 545 37.35 8.21 -1.60
C VAL A 545 37.24 9.40 -2.57
N CYS A 546 37.26 9.17 -3.87
CA CYS A 546 36.98 10.22 -4.86
C CYS A 546 35.45 10.33 -5.14
N ALA A 547 35.02 11.51 -5.58
CA ALA A 547 33.61 11.80 -5.86
C ALA A 547 33.00 10.86 -6.92
N ARG A 548 33.73 10.58 -8.01
CA ARG A 548 33.23 9.69 -9.08
C ARG A 548 33.09 8.22 -8.65
N CYS A 549 33.97 7.71 -7.76
CA CYS A 549 33.84 6.35 -7.24
C CYS A 549 32.72 6.21 -6.23
N TYR A 550 32.44 7.26 -5.46
CA TYR A 550 31.30 7.32 -4.56
C TYR A 550 29.98 7.53 -5.33
N GLY A 551 29.95 8.57 -6.19
CA GLY A 551 28.82 8.90 -7.03
C GLY A 551 27.90 9.96 -6.42
N MET A 552 26.61 9.73 -6.46
CA MET A 552 25.56 10.68 -6.06
C MET A 552 25.44 10.81 -4.54
N ASN A 553 25.28 12.04 -4.07
CA ASN A 553 24.76 12.31 -2.74
C ASN A 553 23.24 12.06 -2.75
N LEU A 554 22.79 11.09 -1.98
CA LEU A 554 21.39 10.65 -1.98
C LEU A 554 20.42 11.68 -1.39
N ALA A 555 20.93 12.62 -0.58
CA ALA A 555 20.10 13.68 0.00
C ALA A 555 19.76 14.80 -1.01
N THR A 556 20.72 15.15 -1.89
CA THR A 556 20.56 16.24 -2.87
C THR A 556 20.28 15.73 -4.28
N SER A 557 20.50 14.45 -4.55
CA SER A 557 20.45 13.84 -5.89
C SER A 557 21.47 14.40 -6.88
N GLU A 558 22.51 15.07 -6.39
CA GLU A 558 23.63 15.61 -7.17
C GLU A 558 24.93 14.86 -6.89
N LEU A 559 25.99 15.17 -7.62
CA LEU A 559 27.32 14.62 -7.33
C LEU A 559 27.77 15.05 -5.94
N VAL A 560 28.38 14.14 -5.19
CA VAL A 560 28.88 14.41 -3.84
C VAL A 560 29.97 15.49 -3.86
N ASN A 561 29.92 16.39 -2.88
CA ASN A 561 30.84 17.47 -2.74
C ASN A 561 32.18 17.03 -2.11
N LEU A 562 33.26 17.75 -2.42
CA LEU A 562 34.54 17.56 -1.75
C LEU A 562 34.42 17.92 -0.26
N GLY A 563 35.04 17.11 0.60
CA GLY A 563 34.99 17.29 2.05
C GLY A 563 33.82 16.60 2.76
N GLU A 564 32.90 15.94 2.05
CA GLU A 564 31.78 15.25 2.66
C GLU A 564 32.24 13.97 3.40
N ALA A 565 31.80 13.83 4.64
CA ALA A 565 32.17 12.73 5.53
C ALA A 565 31.28 11.49 5.29
N VAL A 566 31.44 10.87 4.13
CA VAL A 566 30.59 9.73 3.70
C VAL A 566 30.72 8.51 4.59
N GLY A 567 31.87 8.31 5.24
CA GLY A 567 32.07 7.22 6.19
C GLY A 567 31.20 7.36 7.44
N ILE A 568 31.07 8.57 7.98
CA ILE A 568 30.19 8.85 9.13
C ILE A 568 28.73 8.64 8.73
N ILE A 569 28.31 9.11 7.55
CA ILE A 569 26.96 8.90 7.01
C ILE A 569 26.66 7.40 6.92
N ALA A 570 27.59 6.60 6.40
CA ALA A 570 27.44 5.15 6.31
C ALA A 570 27.30 4.48 7.69
N ALA A 571 28.18 4.83 8.63
CA ALA A 571 28.15 4.28 9.99
C ALA A 571 26.84 4.60 10.73
N GLN A 572 26.39 5.84 10.64
CA GLN A 572 25.11 6.28 11.24
C GLN A 572 23.90 5.62 10.55
N SER A 573 23.94 5.43 9.23
CA SER A 573 22.88 4.78 8.46
C SER A 573 22.72 3.29 8.80
N ILE A 574 23.80 2.63 9.22
CA ILE A 574 23.78 1.24 9.68
C ILE A 574 23.34 1.17 11.15
N GLY A 575 23.77 2.13 11.97
CA GLY A 575 23.50 2.16 13.40
C GLY A 575 22.09 2.57 13.79
N GLU A 576 21.49 3.52 13.06
CA GLU A 576 20.14 4.02 13.34
C GLU A 576 19.09 2.89 13.36
N PRO A 577 18.96 2.02 12.35
CA PRO A 577 18.02 0.93 12.37
C PRO A 577 18.36 -0.17 13.39
N GLY A 578 19.56 -0.20 13.95
CA GLY A 578 19.99 -1.16 14.96
C GLY A 578 19.07 -1.20 16.18
N THR A 579 18.66 -0.05 16.68
CA THR A 579 17.72 0.08 17.80
C THR A 579 16.33 -0.48 17.43
N GLN A 580 15.86 -0.25 16.19
CA GLN A 580 14.58 -0.77 15.72
C GLN A 580 14.63 -2.29 15.49
N LEU A 581 15.76 -2.84 15.04
CA LEU A 581 16.00 -4.27 14.91
C LEU A 581 15.93 -4.98 16.26
N THR A 582 16.40 -4.34 17.34
CA THR A 582 16.28 -4.90 18.69
C THR A 582 14.83 -5.04 19.14
N MET A 583 13.94 -4.12 18.76
CA MET A 583 12.53 -4.16 19.11
C MET A 583 11.72 -5.20 18.31
N ARG A 584 12.14 -5.53 17.09
CA ARG A 584 11.39 -6.44 16.20
C ARG A 584 11.69 -7.93 16.38
N THR A 585 12.83 -8.30 16.94
CA THR A 585 13.23 -9.71 17.14
C THR A 585 12.35 -10.50 18.12
N PHE A 586 11.42 -9.83 18.83
CA PHE A 586 10.49 -10.47 19.76
C PHE A 586 9.21 -11.03 19.13
N HIS A 587 8.87 -10.61 17.92
CA HIS A 587 7.58 -10.93 17.30
C HIS A 587 7.65 -12.10 16.31
N THR A 588 8.83 -12.48 15.92
CA THR A 588 9.07 -13.70 15.15
C THR A 588 9.48 -14.80 16.13
N GLY A 589 8.51 -15.58 16.60
CA GLY A 589 8.78 -16.84 17.27
C GLY A 589 9.62 -17.69 16.30
N GLY A 590 10.94 -17.65 16.47
CA GLY A 590 11.85 -18.39 15.64
C GLY A 590 11.60 -19.88 15.82
N VAL A 591 11.35 -20.58 14.73
CA VAL A 591 11.39 -22.03 14.69
C VAL A 591 12.80 -22.43 15.12
N ALA A 592 12.90 -23.22 16.17
CA ALA A 592 14.15 -23.81 16.62
C ALA A 592 14.63 -24.84 15.57
N GLY A 593 15.18 -24.37 14.49
CA GLY A 593 15.70 -25.23 13.42
C GLY A 593 17.00 -24.72 12.84
N ASP A 594 17.18 -23.41 12.79
CA ASP A 594 18.39 -22.82 12.24
C ASP A 594 19.11 -22.03 13.32
N ASP A 595 20.27 -22.51 13.73
CA ASP A 595 21.22 -21.85 14.64
C ASP A 595 21.87 -20.59 14.03
N ILE A 596 21.14 -19.91 13.16
CA ILE A 596 21.58 -18.69 12.50
C ILE A 596 21.22 -17.51 13.41
N THR A 597 22.24 -16.83 13.93
CA THR A 597 22.05 -15.57 14.65
C THR A 597 21.42 -14.55 13.72
N GLN A 598 20.30 -13.95 14.15
CA GLN A 598 19.56 -12.93 13.39
C GLN A 598 19.53 -11.61 14.14
N GLY A 599 19.28 -10.52 13.42
CA GLY A 599 19.17 -9.19 13.99
C GLY A 599 20.52 -8.57 14.37
N LEU A 600 20.54 -7.77 15.44
CA LEU A 600 21.73 -7.02 15.88
C LEU A 600 22.94 -7.92 16.16
N PRO A 601 22.83 -9.07 16.85
CA PRO A 601 23.99 -9.94 17.06
C PRO A 601 24.65 -10.43 15.77
N ARG A 602 23.88 -10.65 14.69
CA ARG A 602 24.44 -11.03 13.39
C ARG A 602 25.18 -9.87 12.71
N VAL A 603 24.64 -8.67 12.85
CA VAL A 603 25.32 -7.45 12.35
C VAL A 603 26.66 -7.28 13.06
N GLU A 604 26.70 -7.45 14.39
CA GLU A 604 27.96 -7.40 15.15
C GLU A 604 28.94 -8.49 14.75
N GLU A 605 28.50 -9.72 14.58
CA GLU A 605 29.37 -10.82 14.11
C GLU A 605 30.05 -10.48 12.77
N LEU A 606 29.29 -9.89 11.84
CA LEU A 606 29.81 -9.52 10.52
C LEU A 606 30.79 -8.33 10.59
N PHE A 607 30.47 -7.27 11.32
CA PHE A 607 31.33 -6.08 11.40
C PHE A 607 32.57 -6.29 12.29
N GLU A 608 32.48 -7.12 13.30
CA GLU A 608 33.59 -7.43 14.20
C GLU A 608 34.39 -8.68 13.77
N ALA A 609 33.98 -9.33 12.68
CA ALA A 609 34.57 -10.59 12.22
C ALA A 609 34.64 -11.67 13.31
N ARG A 610 33.65 -11.71 14.20
CA ARG A 610 33.56 -12.74 15.25
C ARG A 610 33.34 -14.11 14.61
N LYS A 611 33.97 -15.14 15.20
CA LYS A 611 33.76 -16.50 14.73
C LYS A 611 32.31 -16.92 14.99
N PRO A 612 31.58 -17.43 13.98
CA PRO A 612 30.22 -17.92 14.17
C PRO A 612 30.20 -19.09 15.15
N LYS A 613 29.09 -19.28 15.86
CA LYS A 613 28.94 -20.37 16.84
C LYS A 613 29.07 -21.77 16.24
N LYS A 614 28.67 -21.94 14.97
CA LYS A 614 28.87 -23.16 14.21
C LYS A 614 29.66 -22.88 12.94
N MET A 615 30.62 -23.75 12.65
CA MET A 615 31.34 -23.71 11.37
C MET A 615 30.45 -24.27 10.26
N ALA A 616 30.62 -23.77 9.03
CA ALA A 616 30.02 -24.41 7.87
C ALA A 616 30.48 -25.86 7.77
N GLN A 617 29.54 -26.79 7.66
CA GLN A 617 29.84 -28.18 7.32
C GLN A 617 29.86 -28.26 5.79
N ILE A 618 30.97 -28.76 5.25
CA ILE A 618 31.16 -29.03 3.82
C ILE A 618 30.58 -30.41 3.52
#